data_a3d3a4a2db6480fad26218e7d11c0ac3
#
_entry.id   a3d3a4a2db6480fad26218e7d11c0ac3
#
_cell.length_a   1.000
_cell.length_b   1.000
_cell.length_c   1.000
_cell.angle_alpha   90.00
_cell.angle_beta   90.00
_cell.angle_gamma   90.00
#
_symmetry.space_group_name_H-M   'P 1'
#
loop_
_entity.id
_entity.type
_entity.pdbx_description
1 polymer ?
#
loop_
_entity_poly.entity_id
_entity_poly.type
_entity_poly.pdbx_seq_one_letter_code
_entity_poly.pdbx_strand_id
1 'polypeptide(L)'
;MTYRKALDKMDRILEQNLLYDFYGELLTEHQQRVYEDAVYNDMSLSEIAGEQGISRQGVHDLIKRCDRILQDYESKLHLVERFMAAR
;
A
#
# COMPACT_ATOMS: atom_id res chain seq x y z
N MET A 1 15.80 -4.30 -13.19
CA MET A 1 16.21 -5.63 -13.50
C MET A 1 15.16 -6.40 -14.23
N THR A 2 15.61 -7.41 -14.96
CA THR A 2 14.72 -8.17 -15.81
C THR A 2 13.61 -8.86 -15.05
N TYR A 3 13.95 -9.52 -13.97
CA TYR A 3 12.93 -10.25 -13.22
C TYR A 3 11.88 -9.30 -12.66
N ARG A 4 12.28 -8.08 -12.36
CA ARG A 4 11.35 -7.11 -11.84
C ARG A 4 10.27 -6.77 -12.86
N LYS A 5 10.65 -6.65 -14.11
CA LYS A 5 9.69 -6.43 -15.17
C LYS A 5 8.76 -7.60 -15.35
N ALA A 6 9.31 -8.79 -15.30
CA ALA A 6 8.53 -10.00 -15.52
C ALA A 6 7.48 -10.18 -14.44
N LEU A 7 7.76 -9.75 -13.22
CA LEU A 7 6.87 -9.91 -12.09
C LEU A 7 6.16 -8.63 -11.72
N ASP A 8 6.06 -7.70 -12.66
CA ASP A 8 5.61 -6.35 -12.35
C ASP A 8 4.34 -6.29 -11.49
N LYS A 9 3.30 -6.99 -11.89
CA LYS A 9 2.05 -6.95 -11.17
C LYS A 9 2.15 -7.57 -9.78
N MET A 10 2.76 -8.73 -9.70
CA MET A 10 2.93 -9.42 -8.43
C MET A 10 3.86 -8.64 -7.53
N ASP A 11 4.91 -8.05 -8.12
CA ASP A 11 5.84 -7.25 -7.35
C ASP A 11 5.15 -6.06 -6.70
N ARG A 12 4.21 -5.45 -7.41
CA ARG A 12 3.52 -4.29 -6.85
C ARG A 12 2.69 -4.66 -5.63
N ILE A 13 1.95 -5.73 -5.72
CA ILE A 13 1.13 -6.18 -4.58
C ILE A 13 2.03 -6.59 -3.42
N LEU A 14 3.07 -7.34 -3.72
CA LEU A 14 4.01 -7.76 -2.69
C LEU A 14 4.68 -6.56 -2.05
N GLU A 15 5.08 -5.60 -2.85
CA GLU A 15 5.72 -4.40 -2.34
C GLU A 15 4.78 -3.63 -1.44
N GLN A 16 3.51 -3.48 -1.83
CA GLN A 16 2.53 -2.81 -1.00
C GLN A 16 2.35 -3.52 0.34
N ASN A 17 2.30 -4.84 0.31
CA ASN A 17 2.17 -5.61 1.55
C ASN A 17 3.37 -5.41 2.46
N LEU A 18 4.57 -5.45 1.89
CA LEU A 18 5.78 -5.28 2.69
C LEU A 18 5.89 -3.86 3.24
N LEU A 19 5.57 -2.88 2.41
CA LEU A 19 5.61 -1.49 2.87
C LEU A 19 4.63 -1.28 4.03
N TYR A 20 3.44 -1.86 3.90
CA TYR A 20 2.46 -1.73 4.96
C TYR A 20 2.89 -2.47 6.23
N ASP A 21 3.50 -3.65 6.07
CA ASP A 21 3.97 -4.39 7.24
C ASP A 21 5.00 -3.60 8.03
N PHE A 22 5.88 -2.89 7.34
CA PHE A 22 6.94 -2.15 8.02
C PHE A 22 6.49 -0.76 8.48
N TYR A 23 5.67 -0.09 7.70
CA TYR A 23 5.38 1.33 7.95
C TYR A 23 3.90 1.64 8.19
N GLY A 24 3.03 0.64 8.11
CA GLY A 24 1.59 0.88 8.20
C GLY A 24 1.17 1.55 9.49
N GLU A 25 1.85 1.25 10.58
CA GLU A 25 1.50 1.85 11.88
C GLU A 25 1.67 3.37 11.90
N LEU A 26 2.41 3.90 10.94
CA LEU A 26 2.64 5.33 10.85
C LEU A 26 1.51 6.06 10.14
N LEU A 27 0.59 5.32 9.54
CA LEU A 27 -0.59 5.90 8.93
C LEU A 27 -1.66 6.13 10.01
N THR A 28 -2.61 7.05 9.71
CA THR A 28 -3.72 7.25 10.62
C THR A 28 -4.63 6.02 10.61
N GLU A 29 -5.48 5.89 11.62
CA GLU A 29 -6.41 4.76 11.69
C GLU A 29 -7.30 4.68 10.46
N HIS A 30 -7.81 5.82 10.02
CA HIS A 30 -8.66 5.86 8.83
C HIS A 30 -7.89 5.40 7.60
N GLN A 31 -6.66 5.89 7.43
CA GLN A 31 -5.83 5.48 6.32
C GLN A 31 -5.53 3.98 6.37
N GLN A 32 -5.24 3.47 7.56
CA GLN A 32 -4.96 2.04 7.71
C GLN A 32 -6.16 1.21 7.29
N ARG A 33 -7.36 1.60 7.72
CA ARG A 33 -8.56 0.84 7.40
C ARG A 33 -8.80 0.79 5.91
N VAL A 34 -8.73 1.95 5.25
CA VAL A 34 -8.97 1.99 3.81
C VAL A 34 -7.90 1.21 3.06
N TYR A 35 -6.66 1.38 3.46
CA TYR A 35 -5.56 0.68 2.78
C TYR A 35 -5.68 -0.84 2.95
N GLU A 36 -6.00 -1.30 4.15
CA GLU A 36 -6.17 -2.72 4.40
C GLU A 36 -7.32 -3.30 3.59
N ASP A 37 -8.42 -2.57 3.50
CA ASP A 37 -9.56 -3.04 2.72
C ASP A 37 -9.19 -3.19 1.25
N ALA A 38 -8.40 -2.26 0.73
CA ALA A 38 -8.03 -2.29 -0.68
C ALA A 38 -6.96 -3.36 -0.97
N VAL A 39 -5.99 -3.50 -0.09
CA VAL A 39 -4.82 -4.32 -0.37
C VAL A 39 -4.97 -5.75 0.17
N TYR A 40 -5.52 -5.89 1.38
CA TYR A 40 -5.62 -7.21 2.00
C TYR A 40 -6.99 -7.84 1.86
N ASN A 41 -8.05 -7.04 1.91
CA ASN A 41 -9.40 -7.59 1.89
C ASN A 41 -10.02 -7.60 0.50
N ASP A 42 -9.26 -7.16 -0.48
CA ASP A 42 -9.67 -7.22 -1.88
C ASP A 42 -11.02 -6.56 -2.15
N MET A 43 -11.31 -5.51 -1.43
CA MET A 43 -12.54 -4.76 -1.63
C MET A 43 -12.40 -3.81 -2.81
N SER A 44 -13.48 -3.65 -3.56
CA SER A 44 -13.48 -2.70 -4.66
C SER A 44 -13.54 -1.26 -4.13
N LEU A 45 -13.16 -0.32 -5.00
CA LEU A 45 -13.23 1.09 -4.62
C LEU A 45 -14.67 1.48 -4.27
N SER A 46 -15.65 0.94 -5.01
CA SER A 46 -17.04 1.24 -4.72
C SER A 46 -17.48 0.73 -3.36
N GLU A 47 -17.05 -0.46 -3.00
CA GLU A 47 -17.38 -1.02 -1.70
C GLU A 47 -16.79 -0.20 -0.56
N ILE A 48 -15.53 0.18 -0.72
CA ILE A 48 -14.86 0.98 0.31
C ILE A 48 -15.54 2.36 0.41
N ALA A 49 -15.84 2.95 -0.75
CA ALA A 49 -16.49 4.26 -0.77
C ALA A 49 -17.82 4.21 -0.04
N GLY A 50 -18.59 3.14 -0.26
CA GLY A 50 -19.88 2.98 0.40
C GLY A 50 -19.73 2.86 1.90
N GLU A 51 -18.76 2.09 2.37
CA GLU A 51 -18.55 1.90 3.79
C GLU A 51 -18.05 3.16 4.48
N GLN A 52 -17.16 3.88 3.81
CA GLN A 52 -16.53 5.05 4.41
C GLN A 52 -17.31 6.34 4.20
N GLY A 53 -18.36 6.30 3.37
CA GLY A 53 -19.18 7.48 3.12
C GLY A 53 -18.45 8.55 2.32
N ILE A 54 -17.55 8.14 1.43
CA ILE A 54 -16.83 9.06 0.55
C ILE A 54 -16.96 8.58 -0.89
N SER A 55 -16.48 9.39 -1.82
CA SER A 55 -16.59 9.04 -3.24
C SER A 55 -15.53 8.00 -3.63
N ARG A 56 -15.78 7.33 -4.76
CA ARG A 56 -14.78 6.39 -5.30
C ARG A 56 -13.47 7.10 -5.59
N GLN A 57 -13.55 8.31 -6.13
CA GLN A 57 -12.35 9.08 -6.40
C GLN A 57 -11.62 9.41 -5.10
N GLY A 58 -12.37 9.71 -4.05
CA GLY A 58 -11.79 9.96 -2.74
C GLY A 58 -11.02 8.76 -2.22
N VAL A 59 -11.58 7.56 -2.40
CA VAL A 59 -10.89 6.33 -1.99
C VAL A 59 -9.60 6.17 -2.79
N HIS A 60 -9.69 6.34 -4.09
CA HIS A 60 -8.52 6.21 -4.96
C HIS A 60 -7.41 7.16 -4.54
N ASP A 61 -7.78 8.42 -4.30
CA ASP A 61 -6.80 9.43 -3.91
C ASP A 61 -6.18 9.10 -2.56
N LEU A 62 -6.99 8.57 -1.65
CA LEU A 62 -6.51 8.22 -0.32
C LEU A 62 -5.50 7.08 -0.39
N ILE A 63 -5.79 6.07 -1.20
CA ILE A 63 -4.88 4.94 -1.37
C ILE A 63 -3.57 5.42 -1.99
N LYS A 64 -3.65 6.29 -2.98
CA LYS A 64 -2.47 6.84 -3.62
C LYS A 64 -1.63 7.64 -2.64
N ARG A 65 -2.29 8.38 -1.77
CA ARG A 65 -1.58 9.14 -0.75
C ARG A 65 -0.87 8.20 0.23
N CYS A 66 -1.54 7.12 0.63
CA CYS A 66 -0.93 6.15 1.51
C CYS A 66 0.30 5.52 0.86
N ASP A 67 0.18 5.13 -0.41
CA ASP A 67 1.33 4.59 -1.14
C ASP A 67 2.51 5.55 -1.11
N ARG A 68 2.23 6.83 -1.32
CA ARG A 68 3.29 7.83 -1.32
C ARG A 68 3.94 7.96 0.05
N ILE A 69 3.13 7.96 1.09
CA ILE A 69 3.66 8.07 2.45
C ILE A 69 4.56 6.87 2.76
N LEU A 70 4.09 5.67 2.43
CA LEU A 70 4.86 4.46 2.69
C LEU A 70 6.17 4.45 1.90
N GLN A 71 6.10 4.86 0.64
CA GLN A 71 7.30 4.95 -0.20
C GLN A 71 8.28 5.99 0.33
N ASP A 72 7.76 7.10 0.86
CA ASP A 72 8.60 8.12 1.41
C ASP A 72 9.39 7.61 2.62
N TYR A 73 8.73 6.85 3.50
CA TYR A 73 9.42 6.24 4.62
C TYR A 73 10.48 5.26 4.13
N GLU A 74 10.13 4.46 3.13
CA GLU A 74 11.08 3.49 2.60
C GLU A 74 12.29 4.18 1.99
N SER A 75 12.09 5.30 1.31
CA SER A 75 13.20 6.01 0.70
C SER A 75 14.17 6.54 1.74
N LYS A 76 13.70 6.71 2.97
CA LYS A 76 14.54 7.21 4.05
C LYS A 76 15.11 6.11 4.92
N LEU A 77 14.35 5.06 5.15
CA LEU A 77 14.71 4.04 6.13
C LEU A 77 15.21 2.74 5.51
N HIS A 78 14.77 2.43 4.30
CA HIS A 78 15.24 1.24 3.54
C HIS A 78 15.03 -0.08 4.27
N LEU A 79 13.98 -0.19 5.10
CA LEU A 79 13.75 -1.43 5.83
C LEU A 79 13.31 -2.57 4.92
N VAL A 80 12.46 -2.26 3.94
CA VAL A 80 12.01 -3.28 2.99
C VAL A 80 13.19 -3.73 2.14
N GLU A 81 13.99 -2.78 1.68
CA GLU A 81 15.16 -3.10 0.87
C GLU A 81 16.10 -4.02 1.63
N ARG A 82 16.36 -3.71 2.89
CA ARG A 82 17.24 -4.54 3.71
C ARG A 82 16.65 -5.92 3.96
N PHE A 83 15.35 -5.97 4.19
CA PHE A 83 14.67 -7.24 4.39
C PHE A 83 14.80 -8.12 3.15
N MET A 84 14.57 -7.54 1.98
CA MET A 84 14.66 -8.29 0.75
C MET A 84 16.09 -8.72 0.45
N ALA A 85 17.06 -7.87 0.76
CA ALA A 85 18.47 -8.19 0.51
C ALA A 85 18.98 -9.28 1.42
N ALA A 86 18.40 -9.44 2.59
CA ALA A 86 18.86 -10.42 3.57
C ALA A 86 18.37 -11.84 3.27
N ARG A 87 17.50 -11.99 2.30
CA ARG A 87 16.89 -13.30 1.99
C ARG A 87 17.76 -14.17 1.07
#